data_a6d97fed17d247122efb1a612426b9d6
#
_entry.id   a6d97fed17d247122efb1a612426b9d6
#
_cell.length_a   1.000
_cell.length_b   1.000
_cell.length_c   1.000
_cell.angle_alpha   90.00
_cell.angle_beta   90.00
_cell.angle_gamma   90.00
#
_symmetry.space_group_name_H-M   'P 1'
#
loop_
_entity.id
_entity.type
_entity.pdbx_description
1 polymer ?
#
loop_
_entity_poly.entity_id
_entity_poly.type
_entity_poly.pdbx_seq_one_letter_code
_entity_poly.pdbx_strand_id
1 'polypeptide(L)'
;RQTVNYMMAKDSVKKRFSGDSGVDGMSFTEFTYQLLQGYDYLHLYQNDGVKLQMGGSDQWGNITTGTELIRRKAQGEAYALTVPLITKADGSKFGKSESGENYWLDAKKTSPYKFYQFWLNATDDDAERFIKFYTFLPKEEIEALIEEHKTAAHERKLQKKLAEEVT
;
A
#
# COMPACT_ATOMS: atom_id res chain seq x y z
N ARG A 1 -7.34 15.21 24.33
CA ARG A 1 -6.87 16.19 23.35
C ARG A 1 -5.58 15.69 22.71
N GLN A 2 -5.47 15.78 21.38
CA GLN A 2 -4.18 15.67 20.68
C GLN A 2 -3.50 17.05 20.75
N THR A 3 -2.25 17.08 21.18
CA THR A 3 -1.51 18.34 21.24
C THR A 3 -0.76 18.60 19.94
N VAL A 4 -0.51 19.86 19.62
CA VAL A 4 0.32 20.25 18.46
C VAL A 4 1.70 19.60 18.56
N ASN A 5 2.31 19.58 19.76
CA ASN A 5 3.61 18.95 19.99
C ASN A 5 3.59 17.45 19.63
N TYR A 6 2.52 16.74 19.99
CA TYR A 6 2.37 15.31 19.62
C TYR A 6 2.28 15.13 18.10
N MET A 7 1.55 16.00 17.43
CA MET A 7 1.41 15.94 15.95
C MET A 7 2.74 16.29 15.26
N MET A 8 3.42 17.30 15.74
CA MET A 8 4.74 17.74 15.22
C MET A 8 5.84 16.68 15.44
N ALA A 9 5.72 15.85 16.47
CA ALA A 9 6.69 14.80 16.78
C ALA A 9 6.65 13.58 15.84
N LYS A 10 5.63 13.47 14.99
CA LYS A 10 5.51 12.35 14.05
C LYS A 10 6.53 12.44 12.93
N ASP A 11 7.09 11.31 12.53
CA ASP A 11 8.14 11.24 11.51
C ASP A 11 7.69 11.80 10.15
N SER A 12 6.43 11.55 9.76
CA SER A 12 5.85 12.11 8.52
C SER A 12 5.81 13.63 8.53
N VAL A 13 5.54 14.24 9.68
CA VAL A 13 5.54 15.69 9.86
C VAL A 13 6.96 16.23 9.92
N LYS A 14 7.84 15.61 10.74
CA LYS A 14 9.25 16.02 10.86
C LYS A 14 9.96 16.05 9.51
N LYS A 15 9.84 14.99 8.70
CA LYS A 15 10.47 14.88 7.37
C LYS A 15 10.05 16.01 6.43
N ARG A 16 8.80 16.49 6.54
CA ARG A 16 8.31 17.60 5.71
C ARG A 16 8.84 18.96 6.16
N PHE A 17 9.08 19.14 7.47
CA PHE A 17 9.64 20.38 8.02
C PHE A 17 11.17 20.41 7.98
N SER A 18 11.85 19.27 7.92
CA SER A 18 13.32 19.20 7.78
C SER A 18 13.82 19.40 6.34
N GLY A 19 12.91 19.42 5.36
CA GLY A 19 13.28 19.45 3.95
C GLY A 19 13.72 18.12 3.35
N ASP A 20 13.82 17.06 4.16
CA ASP A 20 14.28 15.73 3.73
C ASP A 20 13.33 15.03 2.74
N SER A 21 12.12 15.57 2.57
CA SER A 21 11.11 14.99 1.67
C SER A 21 11.16 15.54 0.23
N GLY A 22 12.06 16.50 -0.06
CA GLY A 22 12.12 17.19 -1.35
C GLY A 22 10.90 18.11 -1.64
N VAL A 23 10.01 18.30 -0.67
CA VAL A 23 8.84 19.17 -0.76
C VAL A 23 8.86 20.08 0.46
N ASP A 24 8.93 21.40 0.23
CA ASP A 24 8.96 22.40 1.29
C ASP A 24 7.60 22.54 1.97
N GLY A 25 7.62 22.39 3.30
CA GLY A 25 6.47 22.63 4.16
C GLY A 25 5.37 21.57 4.06
N MET A 26 4.29 21.82 4.77
CA MET A 26 3.10 20.99 4.84
C MET A 26 1.87 21.90 4.87
N SER A 27 0.86 21.62 4.05
CA SER A 27 -0.39 22.36 4.10
C SER A 27 -1.15 22.07 5.40
N PHE A 28 -2.05 22.99 5.79
CA PHE A 28 -2.93 22.76 6.94
C PHE A 28 -3.79 21.50 6.76
N THR A 29 -4.26 21.24 5.55
CA THR A 29 -5.03 20.04 5.22
C THR A 29 -4.22 18.77 5.47
N GLU A 30 -2.99 18.71 5.00
CA GLU A 30 -2.10 17.56 5.23
C GLU A 30 -1.79 17.38 6.72
N PHE A 31 -1.55 18.47 7.45
CA PHE A 31 -1.27 18.44 8.88
C PHE A 31 -2.46 17.91 9.68
N THR A 32 -3.68 18.33 9.33
CA THR A 32 -4.90 17.95 10.04
C THR A 32 -5.49 16.62 9.58
N TYR A 33 -5.13 16.13 8.38
CA TYR A 33 -5.62 14.88 7.81
C TYR A 33 -5.54 13.69 8.79
N GLN A 34 -4.42 13.57 9.49
CA GLN A 34 -4.22 12.52 10.48
C GLN A 34 -5.25 12.54 11.62
N LEU A 35 -5.79 13.73 11.96
CA LEU A 35 -6.83 13.85 12.98
C LEU A 35 -8.19 13.37 12.46
N LEU A 36 -8.49 13.68 11.20
CA LEU A 36 -9.74 13.23 10.56
C LEU A 36 -9.76 11.69 10.49
N GLN A 37 -8.70 11.08 9.97
CA GLN A 37 -8.60 9.62 9.92
C GLN A 37 -8.63 8.98 11.32
N GLY A 38 -7.96 9.59 12.30
CA GLY A 38 -7.98 9.12 13.67
C GLY A 38 -9.38 9.21 14.30
N TYR A 39 -10.14 10.27 13.96
CA TYR A 39 -11.53 10.42 14.42
C TYR A 39 -12.46 9.40 13.75
N ASP A 40 -12.30 9.15 12.45
CA ASP A 40 -13.03 8.10 11.73
C ASP A 40 -12.81 6.73 12.37
N TYR A 41 -11.57 6.41 12.74
CA TYR A 41 -11.27 5.16 13.42
C TYR A 41 -11.95 5.07 14.79
N LEU A 42 -11.97 6.15 15.58
CA LEU A 42 -12.72 6.21 16.83
C LEU A 42 -14.23 6.00 16.59
N HIS A 43 -14.78 6.63 15.55
CA HIS A 43 -16.19 6.50 15.19
C HIS A 43 -16.54 5.05 14.85
N LEU A 44 -15.77 4.42 13.98
CA LEU A 44 -15.95 3.01 13.59
C LEU A 44 -15.77 2.06 14.77
N TYR A 45 -14.83 2.35 15.67
CA TYR A 45 -14.65 1.59 16.89
C TYR A 45 -15.89 1.63 17.77
N GLN A 46 -16.48 2.82 17.99
CA GLN A 46 -17.60 3.01 18.89
C GLN A 46 -18.93 2.52 18.32
N ASN A 47 -19.14 2.65 17.01
CA ASN A 47 -20.45 2.37 16.40
C ASN A 47 -20.49 1.01 15.69
N ASP A 48 -19.37 0.54 15.15
CA ASP A 48 -19.31 -0.67 14.31
C ASP A 48 -18.40 -1.76 14.91
N GLY A 49 -17.81 -1.52 16.08
CA GLY A 49 -16.95 -2.49 16.77
C GLY A 49 -15.62 -2.77 16.06
N VAL A 50 -15.17 -1.88 15.16
CA VAL A 50 -13.91 -2.03 14.42
C VAL A 50 -12.72 -1.88 15.37
N LYS A 51 -11.89 -2.91 15.48
CA LYS A 51 -10.73 -2.94 16.38
C LYS A 51 -9.39 -2.95 15.67
N LEU A 52 -9.34 -3.18 14.35
CA LEU A 52 -8.12 -3.21 13.57
C LEU A 52 -8.24 -2.27 12.38
N GLN A 53 -7.26 -1.38 12.21
CA GLN A 53 -7.08 -0.61 10.99
C GLN A 53 -5.76 -1.03 10.32
N MET A 54 -5.82 -1.29 9.01
CA MET A 54 -4.68 -1.74 8.22
C MET A 54 -4.37 -0.74 7.12
N GLY A 55 -3.10 -0.69 6.70
CA GLY A 55 -2.68 0.17 5.59
C GLY A 55 -1.24 -0.08 5.15
N GLY A 56 -0.76 0.74 4.23
CA GLY A 56 0.65 0.81 3.89
C GLY A 56 1.47 1.45 5.01
N SER A 57 2.79 1.27 4.98
CA SER A 57 3.70 1.81 6.01
C SER A 57 3.63 3.35 6.13
N ASP A 58 3.26 4.04 5.06
CA ASP A 58 3.00 5.49 5.05
C ASP A 58 1.80 5.90 5.93
N GLN A 59 0.86 4.98 6.19
CA GLN A 59 -0.34 5.21 7.00
C GLN A 59 -0.12 5.04 8.50
N TRP A 60 1.05 4.57 8.95
CA TRP A 60 1.33 4.30 10.36
C TRP A 60 0.99 5.48 11.27
N GLY A 61 1.44 6.68 10.92
CA GLY A 61 1.19 7.89 11.70
C GLY A 61 -0.29 8.24 11.83
N ASN A 62 -1.07 8.03 10.77
CA ASN A 62 -2.51 8.29 10.75
C ASN A 62 -3.27 7.26 11.59
N ILE A 63 -2.99 5.97 11.36
CA ILE A 63 -3.65 4.86 12.08
C ILE A 63 -3.38 4.93 13.59
N THR A 64 -2.12 5.17 13.99
CA THR A 64 -1.76 5.30 15.41
C THR A 64 -2.34 6.53 16.09
N THR A 65 -2.72 7.56 15.34
CA THR A 65 -3.53 8.67 15.89
C THR A 65 -4.90 8.16 16.34
N GLY A 66 -5.50 7.25 15.57
CA GLY A 66 -6.77 6.62 15.88
C GLY A 66 -6.69 5.72 17.11
N THR A 67 -5.70 4.83 17.19
CA THR A 67 -5.52 3.95 18.37
C THR A 67 -5.34 4.75 19.66
N GLU A 68 -4.55 5.83 19.60
CA GLU A 68 -4.34 6.70 20.76
C GLU A 68 -5.63 7.49 21.12
N LEU A 69 -6.42 7.90 20.13
CA LEU A 69 -7.68 8.58 20.35
C LEU A 69 -8.70 7.64 21.00
N ILE A 70 -8.79 6.39 20.55
CA ILE A 70 -9.62 5.34 21.14
C ILE A 70 -9.22 5.08 22.58
N ARG A 71 -7.93 4.90 22.85
CA ARG A 71 -7.42 4.70 24.19
C ARG A 71 -7.83 5.84 25.14
N ARG A 72 -7.69 7.10 24.69
CA ARG A 72 -7.97 8.29 25.53
C ARG A 72 -9.46 8.61 25.68
N LYS A 73 -10.25 8.41 24.63
CA LYS A 73 -11.65 8.85 24.59
C LYS A 73 -12.65 7.74 24.97
N ALA A 74 -12.39 6.54 24.48
CA ALA A 74 -13.26 5.39 24.73
C ALA A 74 -12.73 4.44 25.81
N GLN A 75 -11.52 4.71 26.35
CA GLN A 75 -10.80 3.82 27.29
C GLN A 75 -10.73 2.37 26.75
N GLY A 76 -10.67 2.24 25.44
CA GLY A 76 -10.68 0.98 24.71
C GLY A 76 -9.30 0.64 24.12
N GLU A 77 -9.25 -0.55 23.52
CA GLU A 77 -8.06 -1.07 22.86
C GLU A 77 -8.36 -1.30 21.38
N ALA A 78 -7.49 -0.78 20.52
CA ALA A 78 -7.56 -0.96 19.07
C ALA A 78 -6.14 -1.09 18.49
N TYR A 79 -6.05 -1.75 17.35
CA TYR A 79 -4.79 -2.21 16.77
C TYR A 79 -4.51 -1.53 15.44
N ALA A 80 -3.22 -1.36 15.15
CA ALA A 80 -2.71 -0.86 13.88
C ALA A 80 -1.83 -1.93 13.23
N LEU A 81 -2.04 -2.22 11.95
CA LEU A 81 -1.18 -3.08 11.16
C LEU A 81 -0.79 -2.37 9.88
N THR A 82 0.51 -2.30 9.61
CA THR A 82 0.98 -1.76 8.33
C THR A 82 1.89 -2.75 7.63
N VAL A 83 1.83 -2.71 6.30
CA VAL A 83 2.70 -3.50 5.43
C VAL A 83 3.59 -2.56 4.61
N PRO A 84 4.79 -3.00 4.19
CA PRO A 84 5.63 -2.22 3.29
C PRO A 84 4.88 -1.84 2.01
N LEU A 85 5.16 -0.65 1.49
CA LEU A 85 4.61 -0.23 0.21
C LEU A 85 5.16 -1.10 -0.92
N ILE A 86 4.27 -1.49 -1.83
CA ILE A 86 4.67 -2.22 -3.03
C ILE A 86 5.21 -1.21 -4.05
N THR A 87 6.46 -1.42 -4.44
CA THR A 87 7.14 -0.67 -5.49
C THR A 87 7.57 -1.61 -6.58
N LYS A 88 7.85 -1.08 -7.76
CA LYS A 88 8.58 -1.83 -8.79
C LYS A 88 10.01 -2.11 -8.35
N ALA A 89 10.71 -3.01 -9.04
CA ALA A 89 12.10 -3.36 -8.74
C ALA A 89 13.05 -2.15 -8.82
N ASP A 90 12.76 -1.19 -9.69
CA ASP A 90 13.48 0.08 -9.83
C ASP A 90 13.15 1.12 -8.73
N GLY A 91 12.29 0.77 -7.77
CA GLY A 91 11.85 1.65 -6.69
C GLY A 91 10.71 2.62 -7.07
N SER A 92 10.27 2.64 -8.32
CA SER A 92 9.17 3.49 -8.76
C SER A 92 7.81 3.01 -8.21
N LYS A 93 6.82 3.90 -8.23
CA LYS A 93 5.46 3.56 -7.75
C LYS A 93 4.82 2.53 -8.66
N PHE A 94 4.26 1.49 -8.05
CA PHE A 94 3.46 0.48 -8.72
C PHE A 94 2.06 1.02 -9.10
N GLY A 95 1.46 0.48 -10.18
CA GLY A 95 0.07 0.75 -10.58
C GLY A 95 -0.11 1.92 -11.56
N LYS A 96 1.00 2.49 -12.08
CA LYS A 96 0.95 3.47 -13.16
C LYS A 96 1.77 2.99 -14.36
N SER A 97 1.28 3.29 -15.59
CA SER A 97 2.08 3.13 -16.80
C SER A 97 3.26 4.12 -16.82
N GLU A 98 4.20 3.95 -17.75
CA GLU A 98 5.27 4.93 -18.01
C GLU A 98 4.70 6.31 -18.39
N SER A 99 3.55 6.33 -19.05
CA SER A 99 2.80 7.55 -19.37
C SER A 99 2.00 8.14 -18.19
N GLY A 100 2.03 7.50 -17.00
CA GLY A 100 1.31 7.95 -15.81
C GLY A 100 -0.17 7.52 -15.74
N GLU A 101 -0.65 6.70 -16.67
CA GLU A 101 -2.01 6.14 -16.63
C GLU A 101 -2.17 5.12 -15.51
N ASN A 102 -3.33 5.16 -14.83
CA ASN A 102 -3.70 4.15 -13.84
C ASN A 102 -4.31 2.91 -14.52
N TYR A 103 -4.01 1.74 -13.96
CA TYR A 103 -4.69 0.49 -14.30
C TYR A 103 -5.83 0.25 -13.31
N TRP A 104 -7.06 0.23 -13.84
CA TRP A 104 -8.27 0.11 -13.06
C TRP A 104 -8.82 -1.32 -13.11
N LEU A 105 -9.38 -1.79 -11.99
CA LEU A 105 -10.12 -3.05 -11.95
C LEU A 105 -11.45 -2.98 -12.71
N ASP A 106 -11.97 -1.77 -12.94
CA ASP A 106 -13.19 -1.56 -13.73
C ASP A 106 -12.88 -1.73 -15.22
N ALA A 107 -13.47 -2.76 -15.84
CA ALA A 107 -13.30 -3.08 -17.26
C ALA A 107 -13.73 -1.95 -18.22
N LYS A 108 -14.56 -1.01 -17.77
CA LYS A 108 -14.94 0.17 -18.55
C LYS A 108 -13.84 1.23 -18.59
N LYS A 109 -12.92 1.22 -17.62
CA LYS A 109 -11.79 2.16 -17.53
C LYS A 109 -10.49 1.56 -18.04
N THR A 110 -10.24 0.30 -17.75
CA THR A 110 -9.12 -0.48 -18.30
C THR A 110 -9.66 -1.78 -18.84
N SER A 111 -9.56 -1.99 -20.15
CA SER A 111 -10.06 -3.24 -20.75
C SER A 111 -9.33 -4.45 -20.17
N PRO A 112 -9.98 -5.65 -20.09
CA PRO A 112 -9.33 -6.87 -19.62
C PRO A 112 -8.04 -7.17 -20.39
N TYR A 113 -8.01 -6.91 -21.69
CA TYR A 113 -6.81 -7.06 -22.50
C TYR A 113 -5.66 -6.14 -22.03
N LYS A 114 -5.94 -4.85 -21.79
CA LYS A 114 -4.92 -3.92 -21.28
C LYS A 114 -4.45 -4.31 -19.87
N PHE A 115 -5.37 -4.79 -19.04
CA PHE A 115 -5.07 -5.24 -17.70
C PHE A 115 -4.18 -6.49 -17.72
N TYR A 116 -4.52 -7.49 -18.55
CA TYR A 116 -3.68 -8.67 -18.76
C TYR A 116 -2.28 -8.30 -19.29
N GLN A 117 -2.22 -7.42 -20.30
CA GLN A 117 -0.93 -6.98 -20.87
C GLN A 117 -0.04 -6.26 -19.86
N PHE A 118 -0.62 -5.53 -18.92
CA PHE A 118 0.15 -4.88 -17.85
C PHE A 118 0.94 -5.90 -17.02
N TRP A 119 0.30 -6.98 -16.60
CA TRP A 119 0.95 -8.04 -15.83
C TRP A 119 1.91 -8.87 -16.68
N LEU A 120 1.50 -9.18 -17.88
CA LEU A 120 2.34 -9.92 -18.83
C LEU A 120 3.66 -9.17 -19.14
N ASN A 121 3.64 -7.85 -19.19
CA ASN A 121 4.81 -7.02 -19.50
C ASN A 121 5.66 -6.65 -18.27
N ALA A 122 5.36 -7.19 -17.09
CA ALA A 122 6.22 -7.02 -15.92
C ALA A 122 7.64 -7.50 -16.21
N THR A 123 8.64 -6.82 -15.64
CA THR A 123 10.03 -7.29 -15.68
C THR A 123 10.16 -8.61 -14.93
N ASP A 124 11.24 -9.35 -15.12
CA ASP A 124 11.45 -10.62 -14.43
C ASP A 124 11.50 -10.43 -12.90
N ASP A 125 12.22 -9.41 -12.44
CA ASP A 125 12.31 -9.07 -11.02
C ASP A 125 10.95 -8.64 -10.42
N ASP A 126 10.17 -7.87 -11.19
CA ASP A 126 8.83 -7.49 -10.76
C ASP A 126 7.87 -8.68 -10.72
N ALA A 127 7.91 -9.54 -11.73
CA ALA A 127 7.05 -10.72 -11.79
C ALA A 127 7.31 -11.66 -10.62
N GLU A 128 8.58 -11.87 -10.23
CA GLU A 128 8.94 -12.67 -9.07
C GLU A 128 8.41 -12.10 -7.75
N ARG A 129 8.35 -10.78 -7.65
CA ARG A 129 7.76 -10.10 -6.48
C ARG A 129 6.25 -10.14 -6.52
N PHE A 130 5.66 -9.80 -7.66
CA PHE A 130 4.21 -9.63 -7.79
C PHE A 130 3.43 -10.94 -7.67
N ILE A 131 3.98 -12.06 -8.15
CA ILE A 131 3.31 -13.36 -8.00
C ILE A 131 3.08 -13.73 -6.53
N LYS A 132 3.99 -13.29 -5.64
CA LYS A 132 3.89 -13.51 -4.18
C LYS A 132 2.83 -12.62 -3.51
N PHE A 133 2.55 -11.43 -4.09
CA PHE A 133 1.64 -10.46 -3.50
C PHE A 133 0.22 -10.49 -4.07
N TYR A 134 0.10 -10.84 -5.35
CA TYR A 134 -1.16 -10.68 -6.09
C TYR A 134 -1.83 -11.99 -6.45
N THR A 135 -1.25 -13.14 -6.07
CA THR A 135 -1.88 -14.44 -6.30
C THR A 135 -2.14 -15.18 -4.99
N PHE A 136 -3.04 -16.15 -5.04
CA PHE A 136 -3.30 -17.08 -3.93
C PHE A 136 -2.65 -18.45 -4.17
N LEU A 137 -1.66 -18.51 -5.05
CA LEU A 137 -0.92 -19.73 -5.33
C LEU A 137 -0.19 -20.24 -4.07
N PRO A 138 -0.13 -21.54 -3.84
CA PRO A 138 0.68 -22.13 -2.77
C PRO A 138 2.16 -21.73 -2.91
N LYS A 139 2.84 -21.61 -1.76
CA LYS A 139 4.25 -21.22 -1.72
C LYS A 139 5.13 -22.14 -2.58
N GLU A 140 4.90 -23.43 -2.51
CA GLU A 140 5.66 -24.44 -3.26
C GLU A 140 5.50 -24.28 -4.77
N GLU A 141 4.30 -23.92 -5.24
CA GLU A 141 4.03 -23.64 -6.65
C GLU A 141 4.74 -22.37 -7.11
N ILE A 142 4.69 -21.30 -6.29
CA ILE A 142 5.40 -20.04 -6.57
C ILE A 142 6.91 -20.28 -6.67
N GLU A 143 7.49 -21.04 -5.73
CA GLU A 143 8.93 -21.33 -5.72
C GLU A 143 9.34 -22.15 -6.95
N ALA A 144 8.54 -23.15 -7.34
CA ALA A 144 8.78 -23.95 -8.55
C ALA A 144 8.73 -23.10 -9.84
N LEU A 145 7.74 -22.20 -9.96
CA LEU A 145 7.63 -21.28 -11.09
C LEU A 145 8.83 -20.31 -11.18
N ILE A 146 9.31 -19.82 -10.05
CA ILE A 146 10.48 -18.94 -10.00
C ILE A 146 11.74 -19.67 -10.43
N GLU A 147 11.96 -20.91 -9.96
CA GLU A 147 13.12 -21.71 -10.37
C GLU A 147 13.06 -22.10 -11.85
N GLU A 148 11.90 -22.47 -12.38
CA GLU A 148 11.72 -22.71 -13.80
C GLU A 148 12.02 -21.43 -14.61
N HIS A 149 11.52 -20.27 -14.16
CA HIS A 149 11.75 -18.99 -14.82
C HIS A 149 13.24 -18.63 -14.91
N LYS A 150 14.03 -18.87 -13.88
CA LYS A 150 15.49 -18.62 -13.89
C LYS A 150 16.22 -19.37 -15.00
N THR A 151 15.75 -20.55 -15.37
CA THR A 151 16.35 -21.37 -16.41
C THR A 151 15.85 -21.07 -17.82
N ALA A 152 14.64 -20.53 -17.95
CA ALA A 152 13.96 -20.28 -19.22
C ALA A 152 13.17 -18.96 -19.24
N ALA A 153 13.80 -17.86 -18.79
CA ALA A 153 13.14 -16.54 -18.67
C ALA A 153 12.50 -16.06 -19.99
N HIS A 154 13.09 -16.41 -21.14
CA HIS A 154 12.56 -16.05 -22.47
C HIS A 154 11.17 -16.62 -22.75
N GLU A 155 10.76 -17.71 -22.10
CA GLU A 155 9.42 -18.28 -22.25
C GLU A 155 8.34 -17.49 -21.52
N ARG A 156 8.74 -16.61 -20.58
CA ARG A 156 7.87 -15.73 -19.78
C ARG A 156 6.74 -16.47 -19.07
N LYS A 157 6.98 -17.69 -18.62
CA LYS A 157 5.98 -18.52 -17.92
C LYS A 157 5.50 -17.87 -16.62
N LEU A 158 6.43 -17.26 -15.88
CA LEU A 158 6.11 -16.57 -14.63
C LEU A 158 5.16 -15.39 -14.86
N GLN A 159 5.43 -14.54 -15.86
CA GLN A 159 4.57 -13.41 -16.21
C GLN A 159 3.21 -13.86 -16.75
N LYS A 160 3.20 -14.94 -17.55
CA LYS A 160 1.95 -15.53 -18.05
C LYS A 160 1.07 -16.02 -16.92
N LYS A 161 1.67 -16.80 -16.00
CA LYS A 161 0.95 -17.32 -14.84
C LYS A 161 0.44 -16.19 -13.94
N LEU A 162 1.27 -15.18 -13.67
CA LEU A 162 0.87 -13.97 -12.93
C LEU A 162 -0.33 -13.28 -13.60
N ALA A 163 -0.27 -13.05 -14.92
CA ALA A 163 -1.32 -12.39 -15.67
C ALA A 163 -2.62 -13.20 -15.66
N GLU A 164 -2.55 -14.51 -15.77
CA GLU A 164 -3.70 -15.43 -15.73
C GLU A 164 -4.38 -15.41 -14.35
N GLU A 165 -3.60 -15.43 -13.26
CA GLU A 165 -4.14 -15.47 -11.89
C GLU A 165 -4.80 -14.13 -11.48
N VAL A 166 -4.35 -13.01 -12.05
CA VAL A 166 -4.79 -11.66 -11.61
C VAL A 166 -5.88 -11.10 -12.52
N THR A 167 -6.08 -11.64 -13.73
CA THR A 167 -7.07 -11.13 -14.70
C THR A 167 -8.34 -11.93 -14.70
#